data_ea3169bb74284d292e32f8fa3e683e43
#
_entry.id   ea3169bb74284d292e32f8fa3e683e43
#
_cell.length_a   1.000
_cell.length_b   1.000
_cell.length_c   1.000
_cell.angle_alpha   90.00
_cell.angle_beta   90.00
_cell.angle_gamma   90.00
#
_symmetry.space_group_name_H-M   'P 1'
#
loop_
_entity.id
_entity.type
_entity.pdbx_description
1 polymer ?
#
loop_
_entity_poly.entity_id
_entity_poly.type
_entity_poly.pdbx_seq_one_letter_code
_entity_poly.pdbx_strand_id
1 'polypeptide(L)'
;MELTHTHLRYLAAVRELAAEHASVSSAQVAALLGVSRPSVARMLGVLAQRELVAKEHYGKVVLTPAGESAARCYQARVECLLGRLPALGLSLSREETLCAAGALAAVLPTRCFPQSLE
;
A
#
# COMPACT_ATOMS: atom_id res chain seq x y z
N MET A 1 -16.12 -0.12 6.14
CA MET A 1 -15.01 0.04 7.08
C MET A 1 -13.77 0.48 6.31
N GLU A 2 -13.20 1.57 6.73
CA GLU A 2 -12.10 2.18 5.99
C GLU A 2 -10.77 1.46 6.23
N LEU A 3 -9.93 1.50 5.20
CA LEU A 3 -8.58 0.98 5.30
C LEU A 3 -7.65 2.07 5.85
N THR A 4 -6.82 1.71 6.79
CA THR A 4 -5.84 2.64 7.35
C THR A 4 -4.64 2.79 6.41
N HIS A 5 -3.81 3.80 6.66
CA HIS A 5 -2.56 3.98 5.94
C HIS A 5 -1.69 2.71 5.98
N THR A 6 -1.62 2.06 7.15
CA THR A 6 -0.85 0.82 7.30
C THR A 6 -1.39 -0.31 6.42
N HIS A 7 -2.71 -0.48 6.39
CA HIS A 7 -3.34 -1.47 5.51
C HIS A 7 -2.96 -1.24 4.05
N LEU A 8 -3.07 0.01 3.60
CA LEU A 8 -2.79 0.38 2.22
C LEU A 8 -1.31 0.21 1.86
N ARG A 9 -0.41 0.50 2.79
CA ARG A 9 1.02 0.28 2.58
C ARG A 9 1.34 -1.20 2.36
N TYR A 10 0.70 -2.09 3.13
CA TYR A 10 0.89 -3.53 2.96
C TYR A 10 0.35 -4.02 1.62
N LEU A 11 -0.85 -3.56 1.24
CA LEU A 11 -1.44 -3.93 -0.05
C LEU A 11 -0.57 -3.45 -1.21
N ALA A 12 -0.07 -2.22 -1.12
CA ALA A 12 0.81 -1.67 -2.15
C ALA A 12 2.13 -2.44 -2.23
N ALA A 13 2.68 -2.87 -1.09
CA ALA A 13 3.90 -3.67 -1.05
C ALA A 13 3.71 -5.01 -1.74
N VAL A 14 2.60 -5.68 -1.48
CA VAL A 14 2.30 -6.96 -2.13
C VAL A 14 2.16 -6.77 -3.64
N ARG A 15 1.48 -5.71 -4.07
CA ARG A 15 1.31 -5.41 -5.50
C ARG A 15 2.66 -5.15 -6.17
N GLU A 16 3.52 -4.36 -5.53
CA GLU A 16 4.86 -4.05 -6.05
C GLU A 16 5.70 -5.31 -6.20
N LEU A 17 5.70 -6.17 -5.18
CA LEU A 17 6.46 -7.42 -5.22
C LEU A 17 5.91 -8.39 -6.27
N ALA A 18 4.60 -8.43 -6.44
CA ALA A 18 3.97 -9.30 -7.43
C ALA A 18 4.34 -8.90 -8.87
N ALA A 19 4.67 -7.63 -9.10
CA ALA A 19 5.09 -7.17 -10.41
C ALA A 19 6.49 -7.69 -10.77
N GLU A 20 7.34 -7.97 -9.78
CA GLU A 20 8.73 -8.35 -9.98
C GLU A 20 9.01 -9.84 -9.71
N HIS A 21 8.12 -10.52 -8.98
CA HIS A 21 8.32 -11.90 -8.56
C HIS A 21 7.14 -12.78 -8.95
N ALA A 22 7.43 -14.04 -9.24
CA ALA A 22 6.39 -15.01 -9.57
C ALA A 22 5.47 -15.30 -8.40
N SER A 23 5.99 -15.16 -7.17
CA SER A 23 5.20 -15.33 -5.96
C SER A 23 5.72 -14.37 -4.88
N VAL A 24 4.83 -13.99 -3.96
CA VAL A 24 5.15 -13.06 -2.88
C VAL A 24 5.06 -13.79 -1.55
N SER A 25 6.10 -13.65 -0.72
CA SER A 25 6.15 -14.25 0.62
C SER A 25 6.09 -13.17 1.70
N SER A 26 5.74 -13.58 2.91
CA SER A 26 5.77 -12.70 4.08
C SER A 26 7.15 -12.11 4.33
N ALA A 27 8.20 -12.91 4.07
CA ALA A 27 9.58 -12.44 4.25
C ALA A 27 9.93 -11.29 3.31
N GLN A 28 9.46 -11.36 2.06
CA GLN A 28 9.68 -10.29 1.08
C GLN A 28 8.95 -9.01 1.49
N VAL A 29 7.72 -9.14 1.99
CA VAL A 29 6.95 -7.98 2.49
C VAL A 29 7.65 -7.35 3.69
N ALA A 30 8.13 -8.18 4.63
CA ALA A 30 8.85 -7.69 5.81
C ALA A 30 10.10 -6.91 5.41
N ALA A 31 10.87 -7.44 4.45
CA ALA A 31 12.09 -6.79 3.97
C ALA A 31 11.78 -5.46 3.28
N LEU A 32 10.74 -5.43 2.42
CA LEU A 32 10.38 -4.22 1.69
C LEU A 32 9.90 -3.10 2.62
N LEU A 33 9.09 -3.44 3.63
CA LEU A 33 8.53 -2.45 4.54
C LEU A 33 9.42 -2.15 5.75
N GLY A 34 10.48 -2.93 5.95
CA GLY A 34 11.35 -2.73 7.10
C GLY A 34 10.68 -3.07 8.44
N VAL A 35 9.81 -4.07 8.45
CA VAL A 35 9.09 -4.49 9.66
C VAL A 35 9.39 -5.96 9.97
N SER A 36 9.00 -6.41 11.16
CA SER A 36 9.24 -7.78 11.59
C SER A 36 8.30 -8.77 10.91
N ARG A 37 8.72 -10.02 10.77
CA ARG A 37 7.87 -11.07 10.23
C ARG A 37 6.58 -11.30 11.04
N PRO A 38 6.62 -11.28 12.39
CA PRO A 38 5.38 -11.38 13.17
C PRO A 38 4.39 -10.24 12.88
N SER A 39 4.88 -9.02 12.67
CA SER A 39 4.03 -7.88 12.30
C SER A 39 3.37 -8.12 10.95
N VAL A 40 4.13 -8.62 9.98
CA VAL A 40 3.59 -8.94 8.64
C VAL A 40 2.53 -10.03 8.77
N ALA A 41 2.82 -11.08 9.51
CA ALA A 41 1.88 -12.21 9.67
C ALA A 41 0.54 -11.73 10.25
N ARG A 42 0.59 -10.87 11.27
CA ARG A 42 -0.62 -10.30 11.87
C ARG A 42 -1.39 -9.44 10.88
N MET A 43 -0.70 -8.57 10.17
CA MET A 43 -1.36 -7.69 9.22
C MET A 43 -1.96 -8.46 8.04
N LEU A 44 -1.24 -9.43 7.51
CA LEU A 44 -1.76 -10.26 6.44
C LEU A 44 -2.99 -11.06 6.90
N GLY A 45 -3.01 -11.49 8.17
CA GLY A 45 -4.19 -12.12 8.75
C GLY A 45 -5.38 -11.19 8.77
N VAL A 46 -5.18 -9.94 9.17
CA VAL A 46 -6.24 -8.92 9.15
C VAL A 46 -6.75 -8.68 7.74
N LEU A 47 -5.83 -8.53 6.79
CA LEU A 47 -6.19 -8.29 5.40
C LEU A 47 -6.91 -9.49 4.76
N ALA A 48 -6.53 -10.70 5.15
CA ALA A 48 -7.20 -11.91 4.69
C ALA A 48 -8.63 -12.00 5.21
N GLN A 49 -8.86 -11.58 6.46
CA GLN A 49 -10.21 -11.54 7.03
C GLN A 49 -11.09 -10.54 6.31
N ARG A 50 -10.49 -9.47 5.79
CA ARG A 50 -11.22 -8.46 5.00
C ARG A 50 -11.30 -8.83 3.52
N GLU A 51 -10.84 -10.01 3.17
CA GLU A 51 -10.85 -10.51 1.79
C GLU A 51 -10.08 -9.64 0.80
N LEU A 52 -9.01 -9.00 1.29
CA LEU A 52 -8.15 -8.17 0.45
C LEU A 52 -6.91 -8.93 -0.03
N VAL A 53 -6.49 -9.94 0.72
CA VAL A 53 -5.43 -10.86 0.31
C VAL A 53 -5.90 -12.29 0.53
N ALA A 54 -5.29 -13.22 -0.20
CA ALA A 54 -5.48 -14.64 0.01
C ALA A 54 -4.12 -15.27 0.29
N LYS A 55 -4.07 -16.14 1.29
CA LYS A 55 -2.86 -16.90 1.61
C LYS A 55 -2.92 -18.23 0.88
N GLU A 56 -1.88 -18.52 0.13
CA GLU A 56 -1.76 -19.78 -0.58
C GLU A 56 -0.77 -20.71 0.12
N HIS A 57 -0.59 -21.90 -0.43
CA HIS A 57 0.35 -22.89 0.12
C HIS A 57 1.78 -22.32 0.16
N TYR A 58 2.54 -22.77 1.17
CA TYR A 58 3.94 -22.38 1.37
C TYR A 58 4.14 -20.89 1.70
N GLY A 59 3.14 -20.26 2.34
CA GLY A 59 3.25 -18.88 2.79
C GLY A 59 3.20 -17.84 1.69
N LYS A 60 2.75 -18.22 0.51
CA LYS A 60 2.56 -17.28 -0.60
C LYS A 60 1.33 -16.43 -0.37
N VAL A 61 1.39 -15.19 -0.82
CA VAL A 61 0.31 -14.20 -0.66
C VAL A 61 -0.05 -13.65 -2.03
N VAL A 62 -1.35 -13.54 -2.29
CA VAL A 62 -1.85 -12.91 -3.50
C VAL A 62 -2.91 -11.87 -3.13
N LEU A 63 -3.04 -10.83 -3.94
CA LEU A 63 -4.11 -9.86 -3.78
C LEU A 63 -5.39 -10.42 -4.39
N THR A 64 -6.50 -10.21 -3.71
CA THR A 64 -7.82 -10.44 -4.30
C THR A 64 -8.13 -9.28 -5.27
N PRO A 65 -9.16 -9.38 -6.11
CA PRO A 65 -9.57 -8.23 -6.94
C PRO A 65 -9.83 -6.97 -6.13
N ALA A 66 -10.43 -7.11 -4.93
CA ALA A 66 -10.66 -5.98 -4.04
C ALA A 66 -9.35 -5.39 -3.52
N GLY A 67 -8.39 -6.25 -3.15
CA GLY A 67 -7.06 -5.81 -2.70
C GLY A 67 -6.28 -5.13 -3.81
N GLU A 68 -6.32 -5.67 -5.02
CA GLU A 68 -5.67 -5.07 -6.18
C GLU A 68 -6.23 -3.68 -6.47
N SER A 69 -7.55 -3.54 -6.44
CA SER A 69 -8.21 -2.25 -6.65
C SER A 69 -7.81 -1.22 -5.60
N ALA A 70 -7.80 -1.62 -4.33
CA ALA A 70 -7.41 -0.73 -3.24
C ALA A 70 -5.94 -0.30 -3.35
N ALA A 71 -5.04 -1.24 -3.67
CA ALA A 71 -3.62 -0.94 -3.83
C ALA A 71 -3.37 -0.01 -4.99
N ARG A 72 -3.99 -0.27 -6.13
CA ARG A 72 -3.85 0.56 -7.33
C ARG A 72 -4.33 1.98 -7.09
N CYS A 73 -5.49 2.12 -6.47
CA CYS A 73 -6.07 3.42 -6.16
C CYS A 73 -5.16 4.21 -5.22
N TYR A 74 -4.67 3.57 -4.16
CA TYR A 74 -3.75 4.19 -3.22
C TYR A 74 -2.47 4.65 -3.92
N GLN A 75 -1.86 3.80 -4.73
CA GLN A 75 -0.63 4.15 -5.44
C GLN A 75 -0.81 5.31 -6.41
N ALA A 76 -1.95 5.36 -7.13
CA ALA A 76 -2.25 6.47 -8.02
C ALA A 76 -2.37 7.80 -7.25
N ARG A 77 -2.99 7.76 -6.07
CA ARG A 77 -3.12 8.94 -5.21
C ARG A 77 -1.78 9.39 -4.65
N VAL A 78 -0.93 8.45 -4.25
CA VAL A 78 0.43 8.76 -3.80
C VAL A 78 1.21 9.46 -4.91
N GLU A 79 1.18 8.94 -6.12
CA GLU A 79 1.87 9.55 -7.25
C GLU A 79 1.37 10.95 -7.55
N CYS A 80 0.05 11.15 -7.48
CA CYS A 80 -0.55 12.47 -7.66
C CYS A 80 -0.01 13.47 -6.65
N LEU A 81 0.07 13.07 -5.38
CA LEU A 81 0.56 13.93 -4.30
C LEU A 81 2.07 14.16 -4.39
N LEU A 82 2.84 13.14 -4.76
CA LEU A 82 4.28 13.27 -4.92
C LEU A 82 4.66 14.35 -5.93
N GLY A 83 3.88 14.46 -7.00
CA GLY A 83 4.13 15.49 -8.02
C GLY A 83 3.82 16.89 -7.55
N ARG A 84 3.05 17.06 -6.50
CA ARG A 84 2.57 18.38 -6.05
C ARG A 84 3.11 18.84 -4.70
N LEU A 85 3.55 17.93 -3.84
CA LEU A 85 4.08 18.30 -2.52
C LEU A 85 5.25 19.29 -2.58
N PRO A 86 6.23 19.14 -3.51
CA PRO A 86 7.33 20.11 -3.59
C PRO A 86 6.88 21.54 -3.84
N ALA A 87 5.74 21.73 -4.52
CA ALA A 87 5.22 23.06 -4.82
C ALA A 87 4.69 23.80 -3.59
N LEU A 88 4.51 23.11 -2.46
CA LEU A 88 4.08 23.74 -1.22
C LEU A 88 5.18 24.54 -0.54
N GLY A 89 6.42 24.46 -1.02
CA GLY A 89 7.53 25.20 -0.45
C GLY A 89 8.10 24.60 0.82
N LEU A 90 7.73 23.35 1.14
CA LEU A 90 8.26 22.65 2.30
C LEU A 90 9.61 22.03 1.98
N SER A 91 10.53 22.06 2.95
CA SER A 91 11.83 21.40 2.81
C SER A 91 11.72 19.97 3.30
N LEU A 92 11.40 19.06 2.39
CA LEU A 92 11.22 17.65 2.71
C LEU A 92 12.28 16.80 2.02
N SER A 93 12.80 15.79 2.73
CA SER A 93 13.61 14.76 2.13
C SER A 93 12.74 13.90 1.23
N ARG A 94 13.36 13.06 0.40
CA ARG A 94 12.62 12.13 -0.45
C ARG A 94 11.76 11.18 0.39
N GLU A 95 12.31 10.67 1.49
CA GLU A 95 11.58 9.76 2.38
C GLU A 95 10.42 10.46 3.07
N GLU A 96 10.62 11.69 3.52
CA GLU A 96 9.57 12.49 4.13
C GLU A 96 8.45 12.80 3.14
N THR A 97 8.80 13.09 1.90
CA THR A 97 7.81 13.34 0.84
C THR A 97 6.95 12.11 0.58
N LEU A 98 7.58 10.94 0.50
CA LEU A 98 6.85 9.68 0.31
C LEU A 98 5.93 9.38 1.49
N CYS A 99 6.42 9.58 2.71
CA CYS A 99 5.64 9.35 3.92
C CYS A 99 4.42 10.27 3.96
N ALA A 100 4.62 11.56 3.67
CA ALA A 100 3.54 12.55 3.66
C ALA A 100 2.50 12.23 2.57
N ALA A 101 2.96 11.87 1.37
CA ALA A 101 2.07 11.51 0.28
C ALA A 101 1.22 10.28 0.62
N GLY A 102 1.84 9.27 1.21
CA GLY A 102 1.13 8.06 1.64
C GLY A 102 0.08 8.34 2.72
N ALA A 103 0.43 9.15 3.71
CA ALA A 103 -0.49 9.51 4.79
C ALA A 103 -1.69 10.29 4.24
N LEU A 104 -1.44 11.26 3.37
CA LEU A 104 -2.51 12.06 2.75
C LEU A 104 -3.39 11.19 1.85
N ALA A 105 -2.79 10.30 1.09
CA ALA A 105 -3.53 9.39 0.20
C ALA A 105 -4.50 8.51 0.99
N ALA A 106 -4.11 8.12 2.22
CA ALA A 106 -4.95 7.28 3.08
C ALA A 106 -6.04 8.07 3.79
N VAL A 107 -5.77 9.33 4.13
CA VAL A 107 -6.67 10.16 4.96
C VAL A 107 -7.67 10.96 4.15
N LEU A 108 -7.27 11.46 2.98
CA LEU A 108 -8.13 12.33 2.20
C LEU A 108 -9.28 11.54 1.56
N PRO A 109 -10.51 12.07 1.62
CA PRO A 109 -11.66 11.43 0.97
C PRO A 109 -11.48 11.32 -0.54
N THR A 110 -12.15 10.37 -1.14
CA THR A 110 -12.11 10.15 -2.60
C THR A 110 -12.45 11.41 -3.39
N ARG A 111 -13.41 12.21 -2.90
CA ARG A 111 -13.83 13.44 -3.57
C ARG A 111 -12.72 14.48 -3.73
N CYS A 112 -11.66 14.38 -2.93
CA CYS A 112 -10.53 15.33 -2.98
C CYS A 112 -9.59 15.07 -4.15
N PHE A 113 -9.67 13.88 -4.75
CA PHE A 113 -8.78 13.49 -5.85
C PHE A 113 -9.48 13.65 -7.20
N PRO A 114 -8.70 13.91 -8.27
CA PRO A 114 -9.27 13.95 -9.62
C PRO A 114 -9.93 12.62 -9.98
N GLN A 115 -11.06 12.67 -10.66
CA GLN A 115 -11.77 11.46 -11.09
C GLN A 115 -10.93 10.62 -12.05
N SER A 116 -10.01 11.24 -12.74
CA SER A 116 -9.11 10.54 -13.67
C SER A 116 -8.19 9.53 -12.99
N LEU A 117 -8.11 9.55 -11.64
CA LEU A 117 -7.30 8.58 -10.89
C LEU A 117 -8.06 7.29 -10.56
N GLU A 118 -9.33 7.23 -10.85
CA GLU A 118 -10.16 6.05 -10.55
C GLU A 118 -10.14 5.01 -11.66
#